data_13217a1f25e369b41d9e6dcdecf7eb11
#
_entry.id   13217a1f25e369b41d9e6dcdecf7eb11
#
_cell.length_a   1.000
_cell.length_b   1.000
_cell.length_c   1.000
_cell.angle_alpha   90.00
_cell.angle_beta   90.00
_cell.angle_gamma   90.00
#
_symmetry.space_group_name_H-M   'P 1'
#
loop_
_entity.id
_entity.type
_entity.pdbx_description
1 polymer ?
#
loop_
_entity_poly.entity_id
_entity_poly.type
_entity_poly.pdbx_seq_one_letter_code
_entity_poly.pdbx_strand_id
1 'polypeptide(L)'
;MSTPDSDIKVEVRNLTKYFGRLHVLDDISFNIKRGEFVCVVGPTGCGKTTFLNLLTRIYSPTRGDLFIDGESADPKKHNLAFVFQEPSAFPWLTVEKNLRFGLEIKKLPAEVIDERVEMIIKMLGLKDLRDRYPHQLSVSSEQRIIIGRAFAMHPDLLLMDEPYGQMDVKLRFFLEDEVIRLWQELGTTVVFITHNIEEAVYMAQRILILSTKPTTVKEEVVVDLPRPRRFDDPEFVAIRNYVTEKIKWW
;
A
#
# COMPACT_ATOMS: atom_id res chain seq x y z
N MET A 1 -5.85 -21.24 23.47
CA MET A 1 -5.70 -20.68 22.12
C MET A 1 -6.92 -19.80 21.92
N SER A 2 -6.76 -18.47 21.96
CA SER A 2 -7.83 -17.52 21.63
C SER A 2 -8.22 -17.71 20.16
N THR A 3 -9.49 -17.83 19.87
CA THR A 3 -10.03 -17.78 18.50
C THR A 3 -9.46 -16.53 17.81
N PRO A 4 -8.94 -16.64 16.56
CA PRO A 4 -8.50 -15.45 15.83
C PRO A 4 -9.67 -14.47 15.75
N ASP A 5 -9.42 -13.20 16.10
CA ASP A 5 -10.40 -12.14 15.89
C ASP A 5 -10.62 -12.05 14.38
N SER A 6 -11.81 -12.41 13.91
CA SER A 6 -12.16 -12.49 12.48
C SER A 6 -12.02 -11.14 11.75
N ASP A 7 -11.88 -10.03 12.50
CA ASP A 7 -11.76 -8.68 11.98
C ASP A 7 -10.29 -8.27 11.68
N ILE A 8 -9.30 -9.03 12.18
CA ILE A 8 -7.88 -8.72 11.96
C ILE A 8 -7.41 -9.33 10.63
N LYS A 9 -6.88 -8.49 9.73
CA LYS A 9 -6.27 -8.92 8.47
C LYS A 9 -4.78 -9.20 8.61
N VAL A 10 -4.04 -8.28 9.24
CA VAL A 10 -2.60 -8.43 9.50
C VAL A 10 -2.34 -8.30 10.99
N GLU A 11 -1.59 -9.24 11.53
CA GLU A 11 -1.12 -9.18 12.91
C GLU A 11 0.39 -9.26 12.95
N VAL A 12 1.01 -8.31 13.64
CA VAL A 12 2.47 -8.22 13.85
C VAL A 12 2.73 -8.40 15.33
N ARG A 13 3.56 -9.41 15.68
CA ARG A 13 3.88 -9.74 17.07
C ARG A 13 5.38 -9.70 17.31
N ASN A 14 5.83 -8.79 18.16
CA ASN A 14 7.22 -8.65 18.65
C ASN A 14 8.26 -8.73 17.53
N LEU A 15 7.94 -8.11 16.38
CA LEU A 15 8.71 -8.23 15.17
C LEU A 15 10.04 -7.50 15.28
N THR A 16 11.14 -8.23 15.14
CA THR A 16 12.51 -7.71 15.19
C THR A 16 13.30 -8.13 13.97
N LYS A 17 14.05 -7.21 13.37
CA LYS A 17 14.87 -7.48 12.19
C LYS A 17 16.27 -6.90 12.31
N TYR A 18 17.25 -7.79 12.12
CA TYR A 18 18.66 -7.46 11.96
C TYR A 18 19.13 -7.80 10.54
N PHE A 19 20.05 -7.01 10.00
CA PHE A 19 20.89 -7.32 8.84
C PHE A 19 22.35 -7.31 9.31
N GLY A 20 22.89 -8.48 9.58
CA GLY A 20 24.19 -8.61 10.26
C GLY A 20 24.14 -7.91 11.62
N ARG A 21 24.94 -6.83 11.78
CA ARG A 21 24.98 -6.03 13.01
C ARG A 21 23.99 -4.85 13.02
N LEU A 22 23.36 -4.56 11.87
CA LEU A 22 22.43 -3.46 11.77
C LEU A 22 21.06 -3.85 12.33
N HIS A 23 20.65 -3.24 13.44
CA HIS A 23 19.33 -3.39 14.03
C HIS A 23 18.35 -2.43 13.33
N VAL A 24 17.40 -2.97 12.58
CA VAL A 24 16.47 -2.17 11.77
C VAL A 24 15.11 -2.02 12.44
N LEU A 25 14.45 -3.13 12.82
CA LEU A 25 13.18 -3.13 13.52
C LEU A 25 13.37 -3.73 14.91
N ASP A 26 12.78 -3.12 15.92
CA ASP A 26 12.92 -3.51 17.32
C ASP A 26 11.54 -3.68 17.98
N ASP A 27 11.17 -4.93 18.20
CA ASP A 27 9.98 -5.35 18.97
C ASP A 27 8.68 -4.63 18.58
N ILE A 28 8.42 -4.48 17.26
CA ILE A 28 7.20 -3.84 16.78
C ILE A 28 6.00 -4.79 16.85
N SER A 29 4.88 -4.30 17.37
CA SER A 29 3.62 -5.05 17.48
C SER A 29 2.45 -4.13 17.19
N PHE A 30 1.57 -4.55 16.28
CA PHE A 30 0.32 -3.88 15.94
C PHE A 30 -0.57 -4.80 15.08
N ASN A 31 -1.83 -4.41 14.93
CA ASN A 31 -2.79 -5.12 14.09
C ASN A 31 -3.34 -4.20 13.01
N ILE A 32 -3.76 -4.76 11.87
CA ILE A 32 -4.48 -4.05 10.81
C ILE A 32 -5.81 -4.78 10.60
N LYS A 33 -6.90 -4.04 10.62
CA LYS A 33 -8.23 -4.59 10.44
C LYS A 33 -8.52 -4.88 8.97
N ARG A 34 -9.42 -5.79 8.73
CA ARG A 34 -9.91 -6.12 7.38
C ARG A 34 -10.58 -4.89 6.75
N GLY A 35 -10.24 -4.60 5.49
CA GLY A 35 -10.73 -3.44 4.75
C GLY A 35 -10.18 -2.09 5.24
N GLU A 36 -9.25 -2.07 6.20
CA GLU A 36 -8.65 -0.85 6.71
C GLU A 36 -7.60 -0.30 5.73
N PHE A 37 -7.56 1.03 5.60
CA PHE A 37 -6.49 1.76 4.91
C PHE A 37 -5.53 2.32 5.96
N VAL A 38 -4.38 1.70 6.11
CA VAL A 38 -3.35 2.10 7.08
C VAL A 38 -2.16 2.71 6.36
N CYS A 39 -1.77 3.92 6.75
CA CYS A 39 -0.51 4.52 6.32
C CYS A 39 0.59 4.30 7.36
N VAL A 40 1.79 3.96 6.87
CA VAL A 40 3.00 3.85 7.69
C VAL A 40 3.93 4.99 7.32
N VAL A 41 4.18 5.88 8.28
CA VAL A 41 5.04 7.05 8.11
C VAL A 41 6.24 6.98 9.05
N GLY A 42 7.30 7.66 8.71
CA GLY A 42 8.51 7.71 9.52
C GLY A 42 9.72 8.20 8.74
N PRO A 43 10.85 8.44 9.38
CA PRO A 43 12.05 8.96 8.76
C PRO A 43 12.53 8.12 7.57
N THR A 44 13.20 8.77 6.61
CA THR A 44 13.83 8.04 5.50
C THR A 44 14.82 7.02 6.05
N GLY A 45 14.76 5.80 5.50
CA GLY A 45 15.63 4.72 5.93
C GLY A 45 15.29 4.08 7.29
N CYS A 46 14.19 4.45 7.97
CA CYS A 46 13.83 3.83 9.26
C CYS A 46 13.44 2.34 9.15
N GLY A 47 13.08 1.82 7.99
CA GLY A 47 12.76 0.40 7.83
C GLY A 47 11.33 0.11 7.32
N LYS A 48 10.62 1.11 6.80
CA LYS A 48 9.27 0.95 6.24
C LYS A 48 9.20 -0.12 5.15
N THR A 49 10.05 -0.01 4.14
CA THR A 49 10.20 -1.02 3.07
C THR A 49 10.63 -2.39 3.62
N THR A 50 11.48 -2.41 4.67
CA THR A 50 11.87 -3.66 5.34
C THR A 50 10.66 -4.36 5.94
N PHE A 51 9.74 -3.62 6.56
CA PHE A 51 8.49 -4.16 7.10
C PHE A 51 7.64 -4.80 5.99
N LEU A 52 7.43 -4.12 4.84
CA LEU A 52 6.68 -4.71 3.71
C LEU A 52 7.37 -5.97 3.16
N ASN A 53 8.70 -5.96 3.07
CA ASN A 53 9.46 -7.13 2.60
C ASN A 53 9.39 -8.31 3.58
N LEU A 54 9.14 -8.07 4.85
CA LEU A 54 8.87 -9.13 5.83
C LEU A 54 7.45 -9.69 5.66
N LEU A 55 6.44 -8.86 5.37
CA LEU A 55 5.07 -9.31 5.06
C LEU A 55 5.02 -10.19 3.80
N THR A 56 5.82 -9.86 2.80
CA THR A 56 5.90 -10.62 1.54
C THR A 56 6.86 -11.81 1.59
N ARG A 57 7.50 -12.06 2.75
CA ARG A 57 8.51 -13.11 2.93
C ARG A 57 9.73 -12.99 2.00
N ILE A 58 9.97 -11.82 1.39
CA ILE A 58 11.24 -11.50 0.73
C ILE A 58 12.37 -11.54 1.76
N TYR A 59 12.08 -11.05 2.98
CA TYR A 59 12.95 -11.24 4.13
C TYR A 59 12.25 -12.09 5.20
N SER A 60 13.04 -12.86 5.96
CA SER A 60 12.56 -13.52 7.17
C SER A 60 12.81 -12.63 8.38
N PRO A 61 11.90 -12.59 9.37
CA PRO A 61 12.14 -11.90 10.64
C PRO A 61 13.31 -12.54 11.39
N THR A 62 14.01 -11.76 12.22
CA THR A 62 15.02 -12.31 13.14
C THR A 62 14.35 -12.86 14.39
N ARG A 63 13.31 -12.19 14.86
CA ARG A 63 12.42 -12.60 15.96
C ARG A 63 11.02 -12.11 15.70
N GLY A 64 10.03 -12.70 16.40
CA GLY A 64 8.63 -12.36 16.28
C GLY A 64 7.98 -12.95 15.05
N ASP A 65 6.68 -12.70 14.90
CA ASP A 65 5.83 -13.35 13.92
C ASP A 65 4.95 -12.36 13.17
N LEU A 66 4.58 -12.75 11.96
CA LEU A 66 3.67 -12.04 11.06
C LEU A 66 2.57 -12.98 10.62
N PHE A 67 1.33 -12.57 10.82
CA PHE A 67 0.16 -13.33 10.43
C PHE A 67 -0.71 -12.52 9.45
N ILE A 68 -1.29 -13.21 8.50
CA ILE A 68 -2.33 -12.71 7.60
C ILE A 68 -3.51 -13.68 7.74
N ASP A 69 -4.71 -13.16 8.04
CA ASP A 69 -5.90 -13.97 8.30
C ASP A 69 -5.70 -15.04 9.39
N GLY A 70 -4.89 -14.74 10.42
CA GLY A 70 -4.54 -15.66 11.49
C GLY A 70 -3.55 -16.78 11.14
N GLU A 71 -3.13 -16.88 9.88
CA GLU A 71 -2.10 -17.80 9.42
C GLU A 71 -0.75 -17.08 9.26
N SER A 72 0.36 -17.84 9.40
CA SER A 72 1.70 -17.26 9.13
C SER A 72 1.74 -16.64 7.73
N ALA A 73 2.19 -15.38 7.64
CA ALA A 73 2.25 -14.64 6.38
C ALA A 73 3.01 -15.43 5.30
N ASP A 74 2.33 -15.74 4.20
CA ASP A 74 2.87 -16.46 3.06
C ASP A 74 2.21 -15.93 1.76
N PRO A 75 2.95 -15.26 0.87
CA PRO A 75 2.39 -14.69 -0.36
C PRO A 75 1.82 -15.73 -1.33
N LYS A 76 2.14 -17.03 -1.14
CA LYS A 76 1.57 -18.12 -1.94
C LYS A 76 0.17 -18.52 -1.47
N LYS A 77 -0.15 -18.26 -0.21
CA LYS A 77 -1.44 -18.61 0.41
C LYS A 77 -2.44 -17.47 0.42
N HIS A 78 -1.94 -16.23 0.47
CA HIS A 78 -2.77 -15.03 0.59
C HIS A 78 -2.84 -14.29 -0.74
N ASN A 79 -4.02 -13.77 -1.07
CA ASN A 79 -4.23 -12.94 -2.26
C ASN A 79 -3.67 -11.53 -2.02
N LEU A 80 -2.36 -11.40 -2.16
CA LEU A 80 -1.60 -10.20 -1.89
C LEU A 80 -1.10 -9.57 -3.19
N ALA A 81 -1.18 -8.23 -3.30
CA ALA A 81 -0.55 -7.46 -4.36
C ALA A 81 0.43 -6.44 -3.77
N PHE A 82 1.47 -6.11 -4.54
CA PHE A 82 2.51 -5.16 -4.14
C PHE A 82 2.73 -4.13 -5.24
N VAL A 83 2.67 -2.84 -4.87
CA VAL A 83 3.07 -1.72 -5.71
C VAL A 83 4.40 -1.19 -5.19
N PHE A 84 5.44 -1.35 -5.99
CA PHE A 84 6.81 -0.93 -5.66
C PHE A 84 7.00 0.57 -5.89
N GLN A 85 7.99 1.15 -5.23
CA GLN A 85 8.40 2.54 -5.41
C GLN A 85 8.89 2.83 -6.83
N GLU A 86 9.65 1.90 -7.40
CA GLU A 86 10.13 2.03 -8.78
C GLU A 86 9.09 1.56 -9.80
N PRO A 87 9.01 2.19 -10.98
CA PRO A 87 8.16 1.75 -12.06
C PRO A 87 8.40 0.28 -12.39
N SER A 88 7.33 -0.52 -12.37
CA SER A 88 7.40 -1.97 -12.56
C SER A 88 6.45 -2.48 -13.65
N ALA A 89 6.01 -1.61 -14.56
CA ALA A 89 5.26 -2.02 -15.73
C ALA A 89 6.15 -2.89 -16.63
N PHE A 90 5.58 -3.96 -17.21
CA PHE A 90 6.32 -4.82 -18.13
C PHE A 90 6.49 -4.11 -19.47
N PRO A 91 7.72 -3.70 -19.87
CA PRO A 91 7.95 -2.86 -21.03
C PRO A 91 7.64 -3.54 -22.38
N TRP A 92 7.59 -4.88 -22.40
CA TRP A 92 7.23 -5.70 -23.57
C TRP A 92 5.74 -6.00 -23.70
N LEU A 93 4.91 -5.55 -22.76
CA LEU A 93 3.46 -5.72 -22.78
C LEU A 93 2.76 -4.36 -22.98
N THR A 94 1.64 -4.37 -23.71
CA THR A 94 0.76 -3.20 -23.80
C THR A 94 0.11 -2.89 -22.45
N VAL A 95 -0.57 -1.75 -22.31
CA VAL A 95 -1.35 -1.39 -21.12
C VAL A 95 -2.31 -2.53 -20.76
N GLU A 96 -3.15 -2.95 -21.69
CA GLU A 96 -4.12 -4.02 -21.46
C GLU A 96 -3.44 -5.32 -21.02
N LYS A 97 -2.40 -5.73 -21.70
CA LYS A 97 -1.67 -6.97 -21.37
C LYS A 97 -0.98 -6.89 -20.01
N ASN A 98 -0.51 -5.71 -19.60
CA ASN A 98 0.00 -5.50 -18.24
C ASN A 98 -1.10 -5.76 -17.19
N LEU A 99 -2.31 -5.24 -17.41
CA LEU A 99 -3.44 -5.44 -16.50
C LEU A 99 -3.91 -6.90 -16.45
N ARG A 100 -3.91 -7.59 -17.60
CA ARG A 100 -4.31 -9.01 -17.73
C ARG A 100 -3.33 -9.97 -17.09
N PHE A 101 -2.05 -9.63 -17.08
CA PHE A 101 -0.95 -10.55 -16.79
C PHE A 101 -1.13 -11.40 -15.54
N GLY A 102 -1.43 -10.78 -14.40
CA GLY A 102 -1.62 -11.49 -13.14
C GLY A 102 -2.87 -12.39 -13.13
N LEU A 103 -3.93 -11.93 -13.79
CA LEU A 103 -5.20 -12.66 -13.90
C LEU A 103 -5.04 -13.93 -14.74
N GLU A 104 -4.29 -13.84 -15.84
CA GLU A 104 -3.97 -14.97 -16.72
C GLU A 104 -3.08 -16.00 -16.01
N ILE A 105 -2.10 -15.56 -15.23
CA ILE A 105 -1.27 -16.45 -14.38
C ILE A 105 -2.15 -17.23 -13.39
N LYS A 106 -3.17 -16.56 -12.81
CA LYS A 106 -4.15 -17.21 -11.92
C LYS A 106 -5.13 -18.11 -12.67
N LYS A 107 -5.08 -18.13 -14.00
CA LYS A 107 -5.96 -18.93 -14.85
C LYS A 107 -7.45 -18.65 -14.59
N LEU A 108 -7.80 -17.38 -14.38
CA LEU A 108 -9.20 -16.99 -14.23
C LEU A 108 -9.95 -17.16 -15.56
N PRO A 109 -11.30 -17.36 -15.52
CA PRO A 109 -12.12 -17.39 -16.75
C PRO A 109 -11.96 -16.09 -17.56
N ALA A 110 -12.01 -16.20 -18.89
CA ALA A 110 -11.79 -15.06 -19.80
C ALA A 110 -12.76 -13.91 -19.54
N GLU A 111 -14.03 -14.23 -19.27
CA GLU A 111 -15.08 -13.25 -18.97
C GLU A 111 -14.76 -12.44 -17.71
N VAL A 112 -14.23 -13.10 -16.66
CA VAL A 112 -13.81 -12.43 -15.42
C VAL A 112 -12.59 -11.53 -15.66
N ILE A 113 -11.64 -11.99 -16.48
CA ILE A 113 -10.47 -11.19 -16.86
C ILE A 113 -10.93 -9.94 -17.61
N ASP A 114 -11.79 -10.10 -18.62
CA ASP A 114 -12.28 -9.00 -19.44
C ASP A 114 -13.04 -7.96 -18.61
N GLU A 115 -13.93 -8.42 -17.74
CA GLU A 115 -14.70 -7.56 -16.83
C GLU A 115 -13.78 -6.72 -15.92
N ARG A 116 -12.82 -7.36 -15.24
CA ARG A 116 -11.91 -6.68 -14.32
C ARG A 116 -10.99 -5.69 -15.04
N VAL A 117 -10.45 -6.09 -16.18
CA VAL A 117 -9.57 -5.22 -16.97
C VAL A 117 -10.32 -4.03 -17.52
N GLU A 118 -11.54 -4.21 -18.02
CA GLU A 118 -12.37 -3.10 -18.52
C GLU A 118 -12.75 -2.12 -17.40
N MET A 119 -13.11 -2.64 -16.22
CA MET A 119 -13.36 -1.83 -15.03
C MET A 119 -12.14 -0.95 -14.69
N ILE A 120 -10.95 -1.52 -14.61
CA ILE A 120 -9.72 -0.80 -14.28
C ILE A 120 -9.36 0.23 -15.38
N ILE A 121 -9.47 -0.14 -16.66
CA ILE A 121 -9.23 0.76 -17.79
C ILE A 121 -10.16 1.98 -17.71
N LYS A 122 -11.42 1.77 -17.39
CA LYS A 122 -12.42 2.85 -17.23
C LYS A 122 -12.09 3.72 -16.03
N MET A 123 -11.85 3.13 -14.86
CA MET A 123 -11.62 3.87 -13.61
C MET A 123 -10.34 4.71 -13.69
N LEU A 124 -9.28 4.19 -14.26
CA LEU A 124 -8.00 4.89 -14.36
C LEU A 124 -7.83 5.72 -15.63
N GLY A 125 -8.86 5.85 -16.48
CA GLY A 125 -8.82 6.65 -17.70
C GLY A 125 -7.76 6.15 -18.70
N LEU A 126 -7.62 4.83 -18.88
CA LEU A 126 -6.59 4.22 -19.72
C LEU A 126 -7.10 3.82 -21.10
N LYS A 127 -8.35 4.14 -21.46
CA LYS A 127 -9.00 3.68 -22.69
C LYS A 127 -8.19 3.97 -23.96
N ASP A 128 -7.75 5.22 -24.12
CA ASP A 128 -7.02 5.65 -25.31
C ASP A 128 -5.56 5.18 -25.33
N LEU A 129 -5.11 4.57 -24.25
CA LEU A 129 -3.75 4.07 -24.06
C LEU A 129 -3.66 2.54 -24.11
N ARG A 130 -4.79 1.86 -24.29
CA ARG A 130 -4.96 0.40 -24.19
C ARG A 130 -3.87 -0.41 -24.91
N ASP A 131 -3.58 -0.02 -26.15
CA ASP A 131 -2.62 -0.72 -27.03
C ASP A 131 -1.20 -0.13 -27.00
N ARG A 132 -0.97 0.88 -26.15
CA ARG A 132 0.35 1.50 -25.99
C ARG A 132 1.24 0.67 -25.10
N TYR A 133 2.54 0.76 -25.35
CA TYR A 133 3.59 0.18 -24.50
C TYR A 133 4.07 1.20 -23.46
N PRO A 134 4.62 0.78 -22.30
CA PRO A 134 5.09 1.68 -21.25
C PRO A 134 6.02 2.79 -21.74
N HIS A 135 6.98 2.48 -22.61
CA HIS A 135 7.92 3.47 -23.17
C HIS A 135 7.27 4.57 -24.04
N GLN A 136 6.00 4.43 -24.40
CA GLN A 136 5.22 5.40 -25.17
C GLN A 136 4.35 6.30 -24.27
N LEU A 137 4.45 6.12 -22.95
CA LEU A 137 3.57 6.76 -21.97
C LEU A 137 4.31 7.80 -21.14
N SER A 138 3.57 8.68 -20.51
CA SER A 138 4.07 9.51 -19.43
C SER A 138 4.30 8.67 -18.18
N VAL A 139 5.19 9.09 -17.29
CA VAL A 139 5.44 8.47 -15.98
C VAL A 139 4.14 8.23 -15.23
N SER A 140 3.21 9.16 -15.32
CA SER A 140 1.91 9.07 -14.67
C SER A 140 0.99 8.00 -15.24
N SER A 141 0.97 7.87 -16.56
CA SER A 141 0.19 6.83 -17.21
C SER A 141 0.78 5.45 -16.91
N GLU A 142 2.10 5.35 -16.81
CA GLU A 142 2.77 4.12 -16.38
C GLU A 142 2.41 3.76 -14.94
N GLN A 143 2.38 4.74 -14.02
CA GLN A 143 1.98 4.48 -12.63
C GLN A 143 0.52 4.03 -12.53
N ARG A 144 -0.38 4.59 -13.34
CA ARG A 144 -1.77 4.10 -13.43
C ARG A 144 -1.84 2.63 -13.81
N ILE A 145 -0.98 2.18 -14.73
CA ILE A 145 -0.90 0.76 -15.11
C ILE A 145 -0.47 -0.10 -13.92
N ILE A 146 0.55 0.32 -13.18
CA ILE A 146 1.09 -0.44 -12.05
C ILE A 146 0.04 -0.59 -10.93
N ILE A 147 -0.61 0.52 -10.57
CA ILE A 147 -1.72 0.54 -9.62
C ILE A 147 -2.88 -0.31 -10.13
N GLY A 148 -3.28 -0.11 -11.40
CA GLY A 148 -4.36 -0.87 -12.01
C GLY A 148 -4.09 -2.38 -12.05
N ARG A 149 -2.85 -2.78 -12.36
CA ARG A 149 -2.43 -4.20 -12.33
C ARG A 149 -2.59 -4.81 -10.94
N ALA A 150 -2.25 -4.06 -9.90
CA ALA A 150 -2.41 -4.54 -8.53
C ALA A 150 -3.89 -4.69 -8.16
N PHE A 151 -4.73 -3.68 -8.44
CA PHE A 151 -6.17 -3.74 -8.13
C PHE A 151 -6.95 -4.72 -9.01
N ALA A 152 -6.57 -4.94 -10.29
CA ALA A 152 -7.19 -5.94 -11.15
C ALA A 152 -7.20 -7.34 -10.54
N MET A 153 -6.19 -7.65 -9.71
CA MET A 153 -6.08 -8.91 -8.99
C MET A 153 -7.16 -9.08 -7.92
N HIS A 154 -7.95 -8.03 -7.58
CA HIS A 154 -8.83 -7.96 -6.42
C HIS A 154 -8.13 -8.51 -5.17
N PRO A 155 -7.04 -7.88 -4.73
CA PRO A 155 -6.26 -8.40 -3.62
C PRO A 155 -7.00 -8.21 -2.30
N ASP A 156 -6.86 -9.18 -1.39
CA ASP A 156 -7.35 -9.04 -0.02
C ASP A 156 -6.45 -8.12 0.81
N LEU A 157 -5.17 -8.03 0.42
CA LEU A 157 -4.17 -7.16 1.03
C LEU A 157 -3.32 -6.52 -0.07
N LEU A 158 -3.35 -5.20 -0.13
CA LEU A 158 -2.54 -4.39 -1.03
C LEU A 158 -1.44 -3.68 -0.24
N LEU A 159 -0.20 -3.89 -0.64
CA LEU A 159 0.98 -3.23 -0.10
C LEU A 159 1.46 -2.19 -1.12
N MET A 160 1.68 -0.96 -0.69
CA MET A 160 2.14 0.13 -1.54
C MET A 160 3.35 0.83 -0.89
N ASP A 161 4.48 0.84 -1.57
CA ASP A 161 5.72 1.45 -1.07
C ASP A 161 6.01 2.75 -1.85
N GLU A 162 5.71 3.89 -1.25
CA GLU A 162 5.92 5.24 -1.82
C GLU A 162 5.48 5.39 -3.30
N PRO A 163 4.24 4.99 -3.67
CA PRO A 163 3.84 4.83 -5.06
C PRO A 163 3.78 6.14 -5.86
N TYR A 164 3.85 7.30 -5.20
CA TYR A 164 3.70 8.62 -5.84
C TYR A 164 4.98 9.48 -5.78
N GLY A 165 6.12 8.93 -5.37
CA GLY A 165 7.34 9.67 -5.01
C GLY A 165 7.95 10.57 -6.09
N GLN A 166 7.60 10.40 -7.38
CA GLN A 166 8.16 11.16 -8.51
C GLN A 166 7.09 11.89 -9.35
N MET A 167 5.91 12.14 -8.77
CA MET A 167 4.81 12.72 -9.51
C MET A 167 4.61 14.22 -9.22
N ASP A 168 4.10 14.94 -10.23
CA ASP A 168 3.59 16.28 -10.00
C ASP A 168 2.34 16.27 -9.11
N VAL A 169 2.09 17.40 -8.43
CA VAL A 169 1.08 17.52 -7.39
C VAL A 169 -0.34 17.23 -7.90
N LYS A 170 -0.71 17.74 -9.09
CA LYS A 170 -2.07 17.57 -9.62
C LYS A 170 -2.39 16.12 -9.94
N LEU A 171 -1.38 15.45 -10.49
CA LEU A 171 -1.51 14.07 -10.89
C LEU A 171 -1.56 13.13 -9.70
N ARG A 172 -0.75 13.43 -8.68
CA ARG A 172 -0.78 12.70 -7.41
C ARG A 172 -2.16 12.73 -6.80
N PHE A 173 -2.78 13.90 -6.66
CA PHE A 173 -4.14 14.01 -6.13
C PHE A 173 -5.16 13.21 -6.93
N PHE A 174 -5.07 13.25 -8.27
CA PHE A 174 -5.94 12.42 -9.10
C PHE A 174 -5.79 10.93 -8.77
N LEU A 175 -4.56 10.43 -8.61
CA LEU A 175 -4.32 9.02 -8.31
C LEU A 175 -4.68 8.63 -6.87
N GLU A 176 -4.49 9.53 -5.92
CA GLU A 176 -4.94 9.35 -4.54
C GLU A 176 -6.46 9.13 -4.49
N ASP A 177 -7.23 9.96 -5.20
CA ASP A 177 -8.68 9.83 -5.31
C ASP A 177 -9.09 8.50 -5.97
N GLU A 178 -8.42 8.12 -7.07
CA GLU A 178 -8.71 6.86 -7.76
C GLU A 178 -8.38 5.64 -6.89
N VAL A 179 -7.28 5.67 -6.13
CA VAL A 179 -6.92 4.60 -5.18
C VAL A 179 -7.93 4.52 -4.04
N ILE A 180 -8.37 5.66 -3.49
CA ILE A 180 -9.41 5.70 -2.46
C ILE A 180 -10.71 5.09 -3.00
N ARG A 181 -11.11 5.45 -4.22
CA ARG A 181 -12.32 4.92 -4.86
C ARG A 181 -12.23 3.41 -5.08
N LEU A 182 -11.11 2.92 -5.62
CA LEU A 182 -10.86 1.48 -5.79
C LEU A 182 -10.86 0.72 -4.46
N TRP A 183 -10.24 1.30 -3.44
CA TRP A 183 -10.23 0.73 -2.10
C TRP A 183 -11.64 0.60 -1.52
N GLN A 184 -12.47 1.65 -1.63
CA GLN A 184 -13.85 1.65 -1.13
C GLN A 184 -14.74 0.66 -1.90
N GLU A 185 -14.56 0.57 -3.23
CA GLU A 185 -15.36 -0.31 -4.08
C GLU A 185 -15.02 -1.78 -3.89
N LEU A 186 -13.73 -2.10 -3.70
CA LEU A 186 -13.25 -3.49 -3.61
C LEU A 186 -13.14 -4.01 -2.17
N GLY A 187 -13.19 -3.14 -1.16
CA GLY A 187 -13.05 -3.52 0.25
C GLY A 187 -11.66 -4.09 0.60
N THR A 188 -10.65 -3.78 -0.20
CA THR A 188 -9.27 -4.25 -0.03
C THR A 188 -8.65 -3.69 1.25
N THR A 189 -7.90 -4.48 2.02
CA THR A 189 -7.05 -3.96 3.09
C THR A 189 -5.80 -3.35 2.49
N VAL A 190 -5.43 -2.13 2.89
CA VAL A 190 -4.28 -1.41 2.31
C VAL A 190 -3.25 -1.04 3.37
N VAL A 191 -2.00 -1.37 3.09
CA VAL A 191 -0.83 -0.87 3.82
C VAL A 191 -0.03 0.03 2.88
N PHE A 192 -0.07 1.32 3.17
CA PHE A 192 0.51 2.36 2.34
C PHE A 192 1.70 3.02 3.04
N ILE A 193 2.87 2.94 2.45
CA ILE A 193 4.05 3.63 2.95
C ILE A 193 4.22 4.95 2.21
N THR A 194 4.43 6.01 2.97
CA THR A 194 4.81 7.32 2.43
C THR A 194 5.69 8.08 3.41
N HIS A 195 6.47 9.01 2.90
CA HIS A 195 7.15 10.05 3.69
C HIS A 195 6.37 11.38 3.68
N ASN A 196 5.32 11.47 2.88
CA ASN A 196 4.45 12.64 2.78
C ASN A 196 3.30 12.55 3.77
N ILE A 197 3.29 13.44 4.77
CA ILE A 197 2.28 13.42 5.83
C ILE A 197 0.90 13.83 5.30
N GLU A 198 0.84 14.72 4.32
CA GLU A 198 -0.44 15.13 3.71
C GLU A 198 -1.11 13.94 3.00
N GLU A 199 -0.35 13.12 2.25
CA GLU A 199 -0.85 11.87 1.67
C GLU A 199 -1.40 10.94 2.75
N ALA A 200 -0.64 10.74 3.84
CA ALA A 200 -1.05 9.87 4.92
C ALA A 200 -2.37 10.33 5.55
N VAL A 201 -2.50 11.62 5.87
CA VAL A 201 -3.74 12.17 6.44
C VAL A 201 -4.88 12.15 5.43
N TYR A 202 -4.61 12.34 4.12
CA TYR A 202 -5.62 12.32 3.07
C TYR A 202 -6.20 10.91 2.86
N MET A 203 -5.32 9.89 2.81
CA MET A 203 -5.70 8.54 2.40
C MET A 203 -6.06 7.60 3.56
N ALA A 204 -5.41 7.73 4.73
CA ALA A 204 -5.53 6.73 5.79
C ALA A 204 -6.80 6.86 6.64
N GLN A 205 -7.23 5.75 7.20
CA GLN A 205 -8.11 5.70 8.38
C GLN A 205 -7.28 5.69 9.67
N ARG A 206 -6.04 5.16 9.60
CA ARG A 206 -5.08 5.14 10.70
C ARG A 206 -3.65 5.29 10.18
N ILE A 207 -2.85 6.05 10.92
CA ILE A 207 -1.45 6.30 10.62
C ILE A 207 -0.59 5.67 11.70
N LEU A 208 0.35 4.80 11.30
CA LEU A 208 1.39 4.26 12.16
C LEU A 208 2.65 5.11 12.03
N ILE A 209 3.07 5.73 13.11
CA ILE A 209 4.27 6.57 13.14
C ILE A 209 5.43 5.74 13.65
N LEU A 210 6.46 5.57 12.81
CA LEU A 210 7.67 4.84 13.15
C LEU A 210 8.78 5.77 13.63
N SER A 211 9.61 5.26 14.56
CA SER A 211 10.80 5.96 15.04
C SER A 211 11.98 5.87 14.05
N THR A 212 13.11 6.48 14.38
CA THR A 212 14.42 6.18 13.78
C THR A 212 14.87 4.77 14.20
N LYS A 213 15.91 4.24 13.50
CA LYS A 213 16.51 2.94 13.88
C LYS A 213 17.20 3.00 15.25
N PRO A 214 17.10 1.96 16.05
CA PRO A 214 16.22 0.78 15.94
C PRO A 214 14.74 1.19 15.96
N THR A 215 13.99 0.76 14.94
CA THR A 215 12.66 1.27 14.67
C THR A 215 11.60 0.60 15.54
N THR A 216 10.85 1.42 16.25
CA THR A 216 9.65 1.02 17.02
C THR A 216 8.42 1.75 16.48
N VAL A 217 7.23 1.30 16.83
CA VAL A 217 6.00 2.07 16.64
C VAL A 217 5.95 3.16 17.72
N LYS A 218 6.07 4.42 17.31
CA LYS A 218 6.00 5.57 18.24
C LYS A 218 4.58 5.84 18.69
N GLU A 219 3.67 5.83 17.73
CA GLU A 219 2.27 6.19 17.97
C GLU A 219 1.38 5.70 16.82
N GLU A 220 0.12 5.46 17.14
CA GLU A 220 -0.96 5.19 16.19
C GLU A 220 -1.96 6.35 16.24
N VAL A 221 -2.23 6.97 15.09
CA VAL A 221 -3.14 8.11 14.97
C VAL A 221 -4.35 7.69 14.13
N VAL A 222 -5.55 7.74 14.73
CA VAL A 222 -6.80 7.54 14.00
C VAL A 222 -7.15 8.81 13.25
N VAL A 223 -7.50 8.69 11.96
CA VAL A 223 -7.93 9.80 11.11
C VAL A 223 -9.43 9.67 10.86
N ASP A 224 -10.20 10.17 11.83
CA ASP A 224 -11.67 10.14 11.78
C ASP A 224 -12.21 11.41 11.08
N LEU A 225 -11.84 11.56 9.81
CA LEU A 225 -12.32 12.64 8.95
C LEU A 225 -13.22 12.08 7.85
N PRO A 226 -14.38 12.72 7.59
CA PRO A 226 -15.25 12.31 6.50
C PRO A 226 -14.55 12.46 5.14
N ARG A 227 -15.01 11.70 4.15
CA ARG A 227 -14.54 11.80 2.76
C ARG A 227 -15.59 12.47 1.88
N PRO A 228 -15.25 13.29 0.86
CA PRO A 228 -13.87 13.65 0.47
C PRO A 228 -13.22 14.61 1.48
N ARG A 229 -11.94 14.39 1.79
CA ARG A 229 -11.16 15.24 2.69
C ARG A 229 -10.65 16.47 1.95
N ARG A 230 -10.50 17.57 2.67
CA ARG A 230 -9.99 18.83 2.12
C ARG A 230 -8.72 19.24 2.87
N PHE A 231 -7.69 19.62 2.13
CA PHE A 231 -6.39 20.01 2.70
C PHE A 231 -6.43 21.32 3.50
N ASP A 232 -7.44 22.16 3.22
CA ASP A 232 -7.70 23.43 3.91
C ASP A 232 -8.63 23.31 5.12
N ASP A 233 -9.15 22.11 5.40
CA ASP A 233 -10.00 21.84 6.56
C ASP A 233 -9.18 21.99 7.86
N PRO A 234 -9.67 22.76 8.87
CA PRO A 234 -8.97 22.94 10.14
C PRO A 234 -8.64 21.62 10.86
N GLU A 235 -9.53 20.63 10.82
CA GLU A 235 -9.31 19.32 11.45
C GLU A 235 -8.22 18.52 10.69
N PHE A 236 -8.22 18.58 9.35
CA PHE A 236 -7.15 18.01 8.54
C PHE A 236 -5.79 18.62 8.89
N VAL A 237 -5.73 19.97 8.94
CA VAL A 237 -4.52 20.71 9.27
C VAL A 237 -4.04 20.37 10.69
N ALA A 238 -4.96 20.22 11.66
CA ALA A 238 -4.61 19.85 13.03
C ALA A 238 -3.96 18.45 13.08
N ILE A 239 -4.55 17.43 12.44
CA ILE A 239 -3.99 16.08 12.39
C ILE A 239 -2.64 16.07 11.67
N ARG A 240 -2.53 16.76 10.51
CA ARG A 240 -1.28 16.88 9.77
C ARG A 240 -0.16 17.48 10.64
N ASN A 241 -0.44 18.57 11.34
CA ASN A 241 0.53 19.20 12.22
C ASN A 241 0.92 18.30 13.39
N TYR A 242 -0.05 17.61 13.98
CA TYR A 242 0.19 16.63 15.04
C TYR A 242 1.13 15.51 14.58
N VAL A 243 0.82 14.86 13.45
CA VAL A 243 1.67 13.81 12.89
C VAL A 243 3.06 14.34 12.55
N THR A 244 3.14 15.57 11.99
CA THR A 244 4.42 16.23 11.69
C THR A 244 5.29 16.38 12.92
N GLU A 245 4.72 16.83 14.03
CA GLU A 245 5.46 16.99 15.31
C GLU A 245 5.97 15.66 15.84
N LYS A 246 5.16 14.60 15.72
CA LYS A 246 5.56 13.25 16.18
C LYS A 246 6.68 12.64 15.35
N ILE A 247 6.78 12.98 14.05
CA ILE A 247 7.86 12.50 13.19
C ILE A 247 9.17 13.29 13.40
N LYS A 248 9.10 14.53 13.87
CA LYS A 248 10.29 15.33 14.15
C LYS A 248 11.25 14.58 15.08
N TRP A 249 12.48 14.43 14.65
CA TRP A 249 13.56 13.74 15.39
C TRP A 249 14.74 14.67 15.71
N TRP A 250 14.63 15.97 15.41
CA TRP A 250 15.60 17.01 15.74
C TRP A 250 15.11 17.90 16.84
#